data_b3bdea27de2318afdda36628467efbc2
#
_entry.id   b3bdea27de2318afdda36628467efbc2
#
_cell.length_a   1.000
_cell.length_b   1.000
_cell.length_c   1.000
_cell.angle_alpha   90.00
_cell.angle_beta   90.00
_cell.angle_gamma   90.00
#
_symmetry.space_group_name_H-M   'P 1'
#
loop_
_entity.id
_entity.type
_entity.pdbx_description
1 polymer ?
#
loop_
_entity_poly.entity_id
_entity_poly.type
_entity_poly.pdbx_seq_one_letter_code
_entity_poly.pdbx_strand_id
1 'polypeptide(L)'
;MKNMPLKENAESYYRNISHMIGRIQATREDKGSLGFFAAIESAGQLAMAQTEAGRKIIFIGNGASASIASHMSTDYWKNGGMRAIAFNDAALLTCLSNDCGYENVFGKSVEMFADEGDILVAISSSGKSENILNGVYAARKQGAHVVTLSGFKPDNPLRSMGDINFYVPDEAYGSVEILHLSICHCILDVIIMDRDNIAD
;
A
#
# COMPACT_ATOMS: atom_id res chain seq x y z
N MET A 1 4.31 15.27 34.26
CA MET A 1 4.08 13.86 33.80
C MET A 1 5.24 13.03 34.33
N LYS A 2 4.96 11.94 35.10
CA LYS A 2 6.03 10.99 35.49
C LYS A 2 6.53 10.32 34.23
N ASN A 3 7.85 10.39 33.96
CA ASN A 3 8.45 9.63 32.86
C ASN A 3 8.27 8.14 33.15
N MET A 4 7.55 7.44 32.32
CA MET A 4 7.50 5.97 32.35
C MET A 4 8.91 5.42 32.04
N PRO A 5 9.35 4.34 32.71
CA PRO A 5 10.60 3.66 32.37
C PRO A 5 10.61 3.19 30.92
N LEU A 6 11.77 3.20 30.27
CA LEU A 6 11.90 2.78 28.85
C LEU A 6 11.36 1.37 28.59
N LYS A 7 11.52 0.46 29.54
CA LYS A 7 10.95 -0.89 29.46
C LYS A 7 9.43 -0.89 29.36
N GLU A 8 8.75 -0.12 30.20
CA GLU A 8 7.30 -0.01 30.20
C GLU A 8 6.77 0.66 28.91
N ASN A 9 7.51 1.65 28.40
CA ASN A 9 7.21 2.27 27.09
C ASN A 9 7.32 1.24 25.96
N ALA A 10 8.36 0.40 25.95
CA ALA A 10 8.52 -0.65 24.94
C ALA A 10 7.41 -1.70 25.00
N GLU A 11 7.04 -2.15 26.21
CA GLU A 11 5.92 -3.08 26.41
C GLU A 11 4.59 -2.46 25.95
N SER A 12 4.37 -1.18 26.23
CA SER A 12 3.18 -0.42 25.77
C SER A 12 3.13 -0.32 24.25
N TYR A 13 4.26 -0.07 23.60
CA TYR A 13 4.39 -0.01 22.15
C TYR A 13 3.92 -1.30 21.47
N TYR A 14 4.43 -2.46 21.90
CA TYR A 14 4.03 -3.74 21.30
C TYR A 14 2.58 -4.15 21.63
N ARG A 15 2.09 -3.82 22.84
CA ARG A 15 0.66 -3.99 23.16
C ARG A 15 -0.22 -3.15 22.24
N ASN A 16 0.18 -1.90 21.94
CA ASN A 16 -0.56 -1.04 21.04
C ASN A 16 -0.61 -1.63 19.61
N ILE A 17 0.52 -2.07 19.06
CA ILE A 17 0.56 -2.73 17.73
C ILE A 17 -0.37 -3.94 17.70
N SER A 18 -0.28 -4.83 18.68
CA SER A 18 -1.14 -6.02 18.76
C SER A 18 -2.63 -5.67 18.81
N HIS A 19 -2.98 -4.66 19.61
CA HIS A 19 -4.37 -4.18 19.70
C HIS A 19 -4.85 -3.53 18.40
N MET A 20 -3.97 -2.82 17.71
CA MET A 20 -4.29 -2.06 16.50
C MET A 20 -4.65 -2.98 15.32
N ILE A 21 -4.10 -4.20 15.24
CA ILE A 21 -4.46 -5.17 14.20
C ILE A 21 -5.98 -5.40 14.16
N GLY A 22 -6.61 -5.58 15.30
CA GLY A 22 -8.08 -5.77 15.40
C GLY A 22 -8.90 -4.50 15.11
N ARG A 23 -8.26 -3.34 14.91
CA ARG A 23 -8.92 -2.06 14.64
C ARG A 23 -8.71 -1.57 13.22
N ILE A 24 -7.91 -2.27 12.41
CA ILE A 24 -7.74 -1.93 10.99
C ILE A 24 -9.11 -1.96 10.32
N GLN A 25 -9.40 -0.92 9.56
CA GLN A 25 -10.64 -0.79 8.81
C GLN A 25 -10.36 -0.94 7.32
N ALA A 26 -11.30 -1.54 6.61
CA ALA A 26 -11.25 -1.59 5.17
C ALA A 26 -12.57 -1.16 4.56
N THR A 27 -12.49 -0.51 3.39
CA THR A 27 -13.66 -0.05 2.63
C THR A 27 -13.47 -0.32 1.14
N ARG A 28 -14.58 -0.40 0.42
CA ARG A 28 -14.62 -0.40 -1.06
C ARG A 28 -14.69 1.02 -1.60
N GLU A 29 -14.61 1.17 -2.91
CA GLU A 29 -14.73 2.44 -3.63
C GLU A 29 -16.03 3.19 -3.28
N ASP A 30 -17.16 2.48 -3.16
CA ASP A 30 -18.46 3.02 -2.75
C ASP A 30 -18.53 3.42 -1.26
N LYS A 31 -17.39 3.37 -0.55
CA LYS A 31 -17.26 3.56 0.90
C LYS A 31 -17.99 2.53 1.76
N GLY A 32 -18.50 1.47 1.16
CA GLY A 32 -19.05 0.32 1.87
C GLY A 32 -18.00 -0.31 2.77
N SER A 33 -18.37 -0.61 4.03
CA SER A 33 -17.48 -1.30 4.96
C SER A 33 -17.16 -2.70 4.46
N LEU A 34 -15.89 -3.06 4.48
CA LEU A 34 -15.39 -4.40 4.19
C LEU A 34 -14.66 -4.92 5.43
N GLY A 35 -14.95 -6.16 5.82
CA GLY A 35 -14.19 -6.79 6.90
C GLY A 35 -12.70 -6.87 6.53
N PHE A 36 -11.80 -6.69 7.51
CA PHE A 36 -10.36 -6.64 7.24
C PHE A 36 -9.86 -7.88 6.47
N PHE A 37 -10.22 -9.08 6.92
CA PHE A 37 -9.81 -10.32 6.24
C PHE A 37 -10.47 -10.51 4.87
N ALA A 38 -11.72 -10.06 4.69
CA ALA A 38 -12.37 -10.05 3.39
C ALA A 38 -11.71 -9.06 2.41
N ALA A 39 -11.13 -7.97 2.93
CA ALA A 39 -10.34 -7.04 2.12
C ALA A 39 -8.99 -7.64 1.70
N ILE A 40 -8.31 -8.38 2.59
CA ILE A 40 -7.10 -9.14 2.27
C ILE A 40 -7.40 -10.16 1.15
N GLU A 41 -8.46 -10.94 1.31
CA GLU A 41 -8.92 -11.91 0.30
C GLU A 41 -9.21 -11.23 -1.05
N SER A 42 -9.99 -10.14 -1.04
CA SER A 42 -10.33 -9.40 -2.25
C SER A 42 -9.09 -8.83 -2.96
N ALA A 43 -8.12 -8.30 -2.21
CA ALA A 43 -6.88 -7.79 -2.76
C ALA A 43 -6.00 -8.92 -3.33
N GLY A 44 -5.97 -10.08 -2.67
CA GLY A 44 -5.29 -11.28 -3.14
C GLY A 44 -5.90 -11.81 -4.44
N GLN A 45 -7.22 -11.96 -4.49
CA GLN A 45 -7.94 -12.39 -5.69
C GLN A 45 -7.73 -11.43 -6.87
N LEU A 46 -7.76 -10.11 -6.62
CA LEU A 46 -7.46 -9.10 -7.63
C LEU A 46 -6.02 -9.28 -8.16
N ALA A 47 -5.04 -9.43 -7.27
CA ALA A 47 -3.64 -9.60 -7.66
C ALA A 47 -3.42 -10.87 -8.49
N MET A 48 -4.04 -11.99 -8.12
CA MET A 48 -3.97 -13.24 -8.88
C MET A 48 -4.61 -13.09 -10.27
N ALA A 49 -5.84 -12.57 -10.35
CA ALA A 49 -6.56 -12.41 -11.60
C ALA A 49 -5.81 -11.49 -12.58
N GLN A 50 -5.27 -10.37 -12.10
CA GLN A 50 -4.52 -9.46 -12.95
C GLN A 50 -3.15 -10.04 -13.35
N THR A 51 -2.52 -10.85 -12.50
CA THR A 51 -1.30 -11.58 -12.84
C THR A 51 -1.55 -12.60 -13.96
N GLU A 52 -2.62 -13.37 -13.89
CA GLU A 52 -3.04 -14.29 -14.95
C GLU A 52 -3.32 -13.56 -16.27
N ALA A 53 -3.88 -12.36 -16.21
CA ALA A 53 -4.07 -11.47 -17.36
C ALA A 53 -2.77 -10.81 -17.86
N GLY A 54 -1.61 -11.13 -17.28
CA GLY A 54 -0.30 -10.59 -17.66
C GLY A 54 -0.06 -9.15 -17.22
N ARG A 55 -0.88 -8.62 -16.30
CA ARG A 55 -0.78 -7.26 -15.76
C ARG A 55 0.30 -7.19 -14.68
N LYS A 56 0.66 -5.96 -14.29
CA LYS A 56 1.67 -5.69 -13.26
C LYS A 56 1.11 -4.94 -12.06
N ILE A 57 1.84 -5.00 -10.96
CA ILE A 57 1.56 -4.28 -9.72
C ILE A 57 2.59 -3.17 -9.58
N ILE A 58 2.11 -1.95 -9.38
CA ILE A 58 2.94 -0.75 -9.20
C ILE A 58 2.81 -0.30 -7.76
N PHE A 59 3.93 -0.17 -7.05
CA PHE A 59 3.94 0.31 -5.66
C PHE A 59 4.48 1.74 -5.62
N ILE A 60 3.80 2.64 -4.90
CA ILE A 60 4.26 4.01 -4.66
C ILE A 60 4.16 4.38 -3.17
N GLY A 61 5.11 5.19 -2.69
CA GLY A 61 5.16 5.65 -1.30
C GLY A 61 6.30 6.65 -1.09
N ASN A 62 6.27 7.37 0.03
CA ASN A 62 7.33 8.29 0.46
C ASN A 62 8.03 7.78 1.72
N GLY A 63 9.31 8.08 1.92
CA GLY A 63 10.05 7.72 3.13
C GLY A 63 10.00 6.23 3.46
N ALA A 64 9.52 5.85 4.65
CA ALA A 64 9.34 4.45 5.02
C ALA A 64 8.32 3.73 4.10
N SER A 65 7.28 4.43 3.65
CA SER A 65 6.35 3.88 2.64
C SER A 65 7.05 3.61 1.29
N ALA A 66 8.09 4.38 0.91
CA ALA A 66 8.91 4.07 -0.26
C ALA A 66 9.77 2.82 -0.03
N SER A 67 10.28 2.63 1.20
CA SER A 67 11.00 1.39 1.57
C SER A 67 10.08 0.17 1.49
N ILE A 68 8.84 0.29 1.97
CA ILE A 68 7.81 -0.74 1.81
C ILE A 68 7.54 -1.00 0.32
N ALA A 69 7.33 0.03 -0.48
CA ALA A 69 7.07 -0.09 -1.91
C ALA A 69 8.19 -0.84 -2.64
N SER A 70 9.45 -0.50 -2.39
CA SER A 70 10.62 -1.16 -2.99
C SER A 70 10.76 -2.61 -2.54
N HIS A 71 10.60 -2.89 -1.24
CA HIS A 71 10.69 -4.23 -0.70
C HIS A 71 9.58 -5.13 -1.23
N MET A 72 8.34 -4.68 -1.12
CA MET A 72 7.19 -5.46 -1.55
C MET A 72 7.13 -5.67 -3.06
N SER A 73 7.52 -4.67 -3.86
CA SER A 73 7.63 -4.91 -5.31
C SER A 73 8.60 -6.06 -5.62
N THR A 74 9.72 -6.16 -4.89
CA THR A 74 10.68 -7.25 -5.05
C THR A 74 10.10 -8.59 -4.60
N ASP A 75 9.46 -8.64 -3.43
CA ASP A 75 8.89 -9.88 -2.91
C ASP A 75 7.74 -10.42 -3.78
N TYR A 76 6.91 -9.54 -4.31
CA TYR A 76 5.83 -9.93 -5.20
C TYR A 76 6.34 -10.60 -6.49
N TRP A 77 7.40 -10.08 -7.14
CA TRP A 77 7.91 -10.76 -8.34
C TRP A 77 8.81 -11.95 -8.02
N LYS A 78 9.63 -11.88 -6.96
CA LYS A 78 10.58 -12.94 -6.61
C LYS A 78 9.92 -14.15 -5.97
N ASN A 79 9.04 -13.93 -4.97
CA ASN A 79 8.39 -14.99 -4.21
C ASN A 79 6.99 -15.31 -4.77
N GLY A 80 6.26 -14.27 -5.15
CA GLY A 80 4.90 -14.38 -5.68
C GLY A 80 4.79 -14.70 -7.17
N GLY A 81 5.85 -14.54 -7.95
CA GLY A 81 5.80 -14.72 -9.42
C GLY A 81 4.94 -13.68 -10.15
N MET A 82 4.59 -12.58 -9.49
CA MET A 82 3.76 -11.50 -10.01
C MET A 82 4.64 -10.36 -10.52
N ARG A 83 4.37 -9.82 -11.71
CA ARG A 83 5.13 -8.67 -12.24
C ARG A 83 4.90 -7.47 -11.34
N ALA A 84 5.93 -7.00 -10.64
CA ALA A 84 5.80 -5.86 -9.73
C ALA A 84 6.98 -4.89 -9.85
N ILE A 85 6.73 -3.59 -9.66
CA ILE A 85 7.71 -2.51 -9.79
C ILE A 85 7.42 -1.38 -8.80
N ALA A 86 8.47 -0.65 -8.42
CA ALA A 86 8.38 0.62 -7.70
C ALA A 86 9.26 1.68 -8.37
N PHE A 87 8.87 2.96 -8.32
CA PHE A 87 9.59 4.07 -8.95
C PHE A 87 10.42 4.86 -7.92
N ASN A 88 11.37 4.20 -7.27
CA ASN A 88 12.17 4.75 -6.17
C ASN A 88 13.67 4.92 -6.53
N ASP A 89 14.03 4.83 -7.83
CA ASP A 89 15.38 5.14 -8.26
C ASP A 89 15.71 6.62 -8.01
N ALA A 90 16.88 6.89 -7.44
CA ALA A 90 17.25 8.23 -7.03
C ALA A 90 17.41 9.19 -8.22
N ALA A 91 17.93 8.71 -9.36
CA ALA A 91 18.09 9.54 -10.55
C ALA A 91 16.72 9.87 -11.15
N LEU A 92 15.80 8.90 -11.19
CA LEU A 92 14.43 9.12 -11.64
C LEU A 92 13.72 10.16 -10.76
N LEU A 93 13.75 9.99 -9.43
CA LEU A 93 13.07 10.90 -8.51
C LEU A 93 13.64 12.32 -8.57
N THR A 94 14.98 12.47 -8.61
CA THR A 94 15.61 13.79 -8.68
C THR A 94 15.36 14.49 -10.01
N CYS A 95 15.41 13.77 -11.14
CA CYS A 95 15.08 14.30 -12.46
C CYS A 95 13.62 14.79 -12.51
N LEU A 96 12.67 13.92 -12.20
CA LEU A 96 11.25 14.28 -12.25
C LEU A 96 10.89 15.38 -11.25
N SER A 97 11.51 15.38 -10.05
CA SER A 97 11.32 16.47 -9.09
C SER A 97 11.79 17.82 -9.60
N ASN A 98 12.95 17.84 -10.28
CA ASN A 98 13.51 19.07 -10.85
C ASN A 98 12.69 19.59 -12.02
N ASP A 99 12.23 18.71 -12.91
CA ASP A 99 11.62 19.09 -14.18
C ASP A 99 10.09 19.24 -14.10
N CYS A 100 9.44 18.47 -13.23
CA CYS A 100 7.98 18.39 -13.17
C CYS A 100 7.39 18.77 -11.78
N GLY A 101 8.24 19.01 -10.77
CA GLY A 101 7.84 19.17 -9.37
C GLY A 101 7.64 17.85 -8.65
N TYR A 102 7.95 17.83 -7.34
CA TYR A 102 7.89 16.61 -6.53
C TYR A 102 6.49 16.01 -6.43
N GLU A 103 5.47 16.84 -6.52
CA GLU A 103 4.06 16.43 -6.53
C GLU A 103 3.70 15.55 -7.75
N ASN A 104 4.52 15.53 -8.79
CA ASN A 104 4.26 14.81 -10.03
C ASN A 104 5.15 13.57 -10.24
N VAL A 105 6.11 13.28 -9.34
CA VAL A 105 7.10 12.21 -9.55
C VAL A 105 6.46 10.85 -9.77
N PHE A 106 5.44 10.48 -9.02
CA PHE A 106 4.73 9.21 -9.21
C PHE A 106 3.67 9.31 -10.32
N GLY A 107 2.97 10.45 -10.42
CA GLY A 107 1.98 10.66 -11.49
C GLY A 107 2.59 10.48 -12.87
N LYS A 108 3.76 11.09 -13.14
CA LYS A 108 4.46 10.96 -14.42
C LYS A 108 4.92 9.54 -14.72
N SER A 109 5.46 8.84 -13.71
CA SER A 109 5.88 7.45 -13.87
C SER A 109 4.68 6.54 -14.15
N VAL A 110 3.57 6.71 -13.43
CA VAL A 110 2.35 5.93 -13.62
C VAL A 110 1.71 6.23 -14.97
N GLU A 111 1.62 7.49 -15.42
CA GLU A 111 1.12 7.85 -16.76
C GLU A 111 1.87 7.13 -17.89
N MET A 112 3.17 6.93 -17.73
CA MET A 112 4.03 6.30 -18.76
C MET A 112 3.99 4.77 -18.72
N PHE A 113 3.89 4.18 -17.54
CA PHE A 113 4.15 2.74 -17.34
C PHE A 113 2.93 1.92 -16.91
N ALA A 114 1.82 2.54 -16.53
CA ALA A 114 0.61 1.81 -16.20
C ALA A 114 -0.22 1.49 -17.44
N ASP A 115 -0.69 0.26 -17.51
CA ASP A 115 -1.62 -0.22 -18.52
C ASP A 115 -3.00 -0.48 -17.89
N GLU A 116 -4.03 -0.55 -18.71
CA GLU A 116 -5.38 -0.94 -18.28
C GLU A 116 -5.36 -2.31 -17.59
N GLY A 117 -5.97 -2.41 -16.40
CA GLY A 117 -6.00 -3.61 -15.59
C GLY A 117 -4.78 -3.83 -14.70
N ASP A 118 -3.73 -2.99 -14.78
CA ASP A 118 -2.67 -2.99 -13.77
C ASP A 118 -3.21 -2.65 -12.37
N ILE A 119 -2.42 -2.91 -11.34
CA ILE A 119 -2.77 -2.56 -9.96
C ILE A 119 -1.78 -1.51 -9.44
N LEU A 120 -2.29 -0.37 -8.96
CA LEU A 120 -1.51 0.57 -8.17
C LEU A 120 -1.74 0.30 -6.68
N VAL A 121 -0.67 0.06 -5.93
CA VAL A 121 -0.67 0.04 -4.46
C VAL A 121 -0.07 1.35 -3.96
N ALA A 122 -0.93 2.23 -3.44
CA ALA A 122 -0.56 3.56 -2.97
C ALA A 122 -0.48 3.60 -1.43
N ILE A 123 0.72 3.89 -0.90
CA ILE A 123 1.00 3.83 0.54
C ILE A 123 1.34 5.23 1.07
N SER A 124 0.55 5.72 2.02
CA SER A 124 0.80 7.00 2.68
C SER A 124 0.20 7.04 4.08
N SER A 125 1.04 7.11 5.12
CA SER A 125 0.56 7.18 6.52
C SER A 125 -0.37 8.36 6.76
N SER A 126 -0.08 9.55 6.22
CA SER A 126 -0.95 10.72 6.33
C SER A 126 -2.15 10.70 5.38
N GLY A 127 -2.05 9.94 4.29
CA GLY A 127 -3.03 9.92 3.20
C GLY A 127 -3.22 11.26 2.48
N LYS A 128 -2.28 12.22 2.64
CA LYS A 128 -2.37 13.61 2.12
C LYS A 128 -1.21 13.99 1.19
N SER A 129 -0.24 13.10 0.98
CA SER A 129 0.92 13.38 0.14
C SER A 129 0.49 13.59 -1.32
N GLU A 130 0.69 14.78 -1.84
CA GLU A 130 0.17 15.20 -3.15
C GLU A 130 0.69 14.31 -4.28
N ASN A 131 1.97 13.93 -4.26
CA ASN A 131 2.54 13.03 -5.23
C ASN A 131 1.89 11.62 -5.22
N ILE A 132 1.45 11.14 -4.05
CA ILE A 132 0.71 9.87 -3.93
C ILE A 132 -0.70 10.02 -4.51
N LEU A 133 -1.39 11.11 -4.19
CA LEU A 133 -2.74 11.39 -4.73
C LEU A 133 -2.69 11.54 -6.26
N ASN A 134 -1.71 12.26 -6.79
CA ASN A 134 -1.48 12.41 -8.23
C ASN A 134 -1.15 11.07 -8.90
N GLY A 135 -0.40 10.18 -8.23
CA GLY A 135 -0.18 8.82 -8.69
C GLY A 135 -1.48 8.02 -8.82
N VAL A 136 -2.38 8.15 -7.85
CA VAL A 136 -3.70 7.49 -7.90
C VAL A 136 -4.55 8.06 -9.04
N TYR A 137 -4.59 9.38 -9.23
CA TYR A 137 -5.31 9.98 -10.36
C TYR A 137 -4.78 9.50 -11.72
N ALA A 138 -3.45 9.41 -11.84
CA ALA A 138 -2.83 8.89 -13.06
C ALA A 138 -3.21 7.43 -13.31
N ALA A 139 -3.18 6.57 -12.28
CA ALA A 139 -3.57 5.16 -12.39
C ALA A 139 -5.03 4.99 -12.83
N ARG A 140 -5.95 5.76 -12.23
CA ARG A 140 -7.35 5.75 -12.62
C ARG A 140 -7.55 6.16 -14.08
N LYS A 141 -6.82 7.16 -14.55
CA LYS A 141 -6.86 7.61 -15.94
C LYS A 141 -6.37 6.53 -16.92
N GLN A 142 -5.42 5.69 -16.50
CA GLN A 142 -4.91 4.57 -17.29
C GLN A 142 -5.79 3.30 -17.18
N GLY A 143 -6.89 3.33 -16.42
CA GLY A 143 -7.76 2.16 -16.22
C GLY A 143 -7.17 1.11 -15.28
N ALA A 144 -6.22 1.49 -14.43
CA ALA A 144 -5.66 0.61 -13.44
C ALA A 144 -6.56 0.50 -12.18
N HIS A 145 -6.53 -0.66 -11.56
CA HIS A 145 -7.10 -0.86 -10.22
C HIS A 145 -6.24 -0.17 -9.16
N VAL A 146 -6.84 0.23 -8.05
CA VAL A 146 -6.14 0.95 -6.99
C VAL A 146 -6.41 0.30 -5.63
N VAL A 147 -5.34 -0.05 -4.93
CA VAL A 147 -5.37 -0.45 -3.51
C VAL A 147 -4.66 0.64 -2.71
N THR A 148 -5.31 1.17 -1.67
CA THR A 148 -4.71 2.21 -0.83
C THR A 148 -4.44 1.73 0.59
N LEU A 149 -3.31 2.18 1.16
CA LEU A 149 -2.99 2.01 2.57
C LEU A 149 -2.77 3.40 3.19
N SER A 150 -3.60 3.73 4.18
CA SER A 150 -3.56 5.03 4.86
C SER A 150 -3.66 4.89 6.39
N GLY A 151 -3.38 5.98 7.10
CA GLY A 151 -3.46 6.05 8.56
C GLY A 151 -3.87 7.45 9.01
N PHE A 152 -3.50 7.80 10.23
CA PHE A 152 -3.68 9.10 10.89
C PHE A 152 -5.16 9.52 10.94
N LYS A 153 -5.52 10.58 10.26
CA LYS A 153 -6.87 11.13 10.31
C LYS A 153 -7.86 10.29 9.48
N PRO A 154 -9.06 9.98 10.02
CA PRO A 154 -10.03 9.13 9.35
C PRO A 154 -10.64 9.76 8.09
N ASP A 155 -10.48 11.06 7.92
CA ASP A 155 -10.96 11.86 6.78
C ASP A 155 -9.87 12.14 5.75
N ASN A 156 -8.72 11.45 5.80
CA ASN A 156 -7.67 11.64 4.81
C ASN A 156 -8.15 11.25 3.39
N PRO A 157 -7.75 11.98 2.35
CA PRO A 157 -8.27 11.78 1.01
C PRO A 157 -7.94 10.40 0.42
N LEU A 158 -6.74 9.87 0.67
CA LEU A 158 -6.30 8.59 0.09
C LEU A 158 -7.22 7.43 0.50
N ARG A 159 -7.81 7.49 1.71
CA ARG A 159 -8.68 6.45 2.28
C ARG A 159 -9.93 6.14 1.44
N SER A 160 -10.29 6.98 0.50
CA SER A 160 -11.50 6.83 -0.32
C SER A 160 -11.22 6.85 -1.83
N MET A 161 -9.97 6.62 -2.24
CA MET A 161 -9.56 6.72 -3.65
C MET A 161 -9.31 5.35 -4.31
N GLY A 162 -9.25 4.27 -3.53
CA GLY A 162 -8.99 2.92 -4.03
C GLY A 162 -10.26 2.10 -4.22
N ASP A 163 -10.18 1.05 -5.04
CA ASP A 163 -11.19 -0.01 -5.12
C ASP A 163 -11.25 -0.77 -3.80
N ILE A 164 -10.08 -0.92 -3.15
CA ILE A 164 -9.92 -1.47 -1.81
C ILE A 164 -9.05 -0.49 -1.01
N ASN A 165 -9.56 -0.06 0.15
CA ASN A 165 -8.88 0.91 1.00
C ASN A 165 -8.63 0.32 2.38
N PHE A 166 -7.37 0.20 2.79
CA PHE A 166 -6.97 -0.16 4.15
C PHE A 166 -6.65 1.10 4.96
N TYR A 167 -7.18 1.17 6.17
CA TYR A 167 -6.95 2.29 7.07
C TYR A 167 -6.53 1.80 8.45
N VAL A 168 -5.37 2.25 8.91
CA VAL A 168 -4.84 2.01 10.26
C VAL A 168 -5.19 3.20 11.15
N PRO A 169 -6.08 3.07 12.14
CA PRO A 169 -6.55 4.19 12.97
C PRO A 169 -5.55 4.54 14.09
N ASP A 170 -4.33 4.94 13.71
CA ASP A 170 -3.28 5.42 14.61
C ASP A 170 -2.61 6.64 14.01
N GLU A 171 -2.08 7.54 14.85
CA GLU A 171 -1.35 8.75 14.44
C GLU A 171 0.18 8.63 14.61
N ALA A 172 0.67 7.49 15.11
CA ALA A 172 2.10 7.22 15.23
C ALA A 172 2.65 6.58 13.96
N TYR A 173 3.70 7.18 13.37
CA TYR A 173 4.35 6.64 12.17
C TYR A 173 4.76 5.18 12.34
N GLY A 174 5.44 4.83 13.43
CA GLY A 174 6.00 3.50 13.63
C GLY A 174 4.96 2.38 13.57
N SER A 175 3.81 2.54 14.24
CA SER A 175 2.73 1.54 14.21
C SER A 175 2.03 1.48 12.85
N VAL A 176 1.76 2.64 12.24
CA VAL A 176 1.09 2.70 10.93
C VAL A 176 1.95 2.05 9.84
N GLU A 177 3.25 2.39 9.79
CA GLU A 177 4.18 1.85 8.78
C GLU A 177 4.40 0.34 8.93
N ILE A 178 4.57 -0.16 10.18
CA ILE A 178 4.66 -1.60 10.44
C ILE A 178 3.40 -2.34 9.99
N LEU A 179 2.23 -1.79 10.25
CA LEU A 179 0.96 -2.41 9.86
C LEU A 179 0.71 -2.33 8.35
N HIS A 180 1.13 -1.25 7.67
CA HIS A 180 1.11 -1.20 6.21
C HIS A 180 1.99 -2.28 5.59
N LEU A 181 3.22 -2.46 6.09
CA LEU A 181 4.10 -3.55 5.65
C LEU A 181 3.47 -4.92 5.92
N SER A 182 2.90 -5.11 7.11
CA SER A 182 2.23 -6.36 7.50
C SER A 182 1.04 -6.70 6.60
N ILE A 183 0.24 -5.69 6.20
CA ILE A 183 -0.88 -5.88 5.25
C ILE A 183 -0.35 -6.36 3.90
N CYS A 184 0.69 -5.71 3.36
CA CYS A 184 1.27 -6.10 2.07
C CYS A 184 1.84 -7.52 2.09
N HIS A 185 2.56 -7.91 3.16
CA HIS A 185 3.03 -9.28 3.35
C HIS A 185 1.87 -10.27 3.47
N CYS A 186 0.86 -9.97 4.29
CA CYS A 186 -0.28 -10.86 4.48
C CYS A 186 -0.99 -11.15 3.14
N ILE A 187 -1.20 -10.14 2.28
CA ILE A 187 -1.78 -10.35 0.95
C ILE A 187 -0.90 -11.29 0.11
N LEU A 188 0.41 -11.08 0.08
CA LEU A 188 1.33 -11.92 -0.67
C LEU A 188 1.37 -13.36 -0.13
N ASP A 189 1.52 -13.50 1.19
CA ASP A 189 1.69 -14.81 1.84
C ASP A 189 0.44 -15.69 1.68
N VAL A 190 -0.77 -15.11 1.79
CA VAL A 190 -2.00 -15.90 1.57
C VAL A 190 -2.16 -16.32 0.11
N ILE A 191 -1.69 -15.52 -0.87
CA ILE A 191 -1.65 -15.92 -2.29
C ILE A 191 -0.71 -17.11 -2.48
N ILE A 192 0.48 -17.06 -1.88
CA ILE A 192 1.45 -18.15 -1.96
C ILE A 192 0.89 -19.42 -1.32
N MET A 193 0.31 -19.32 -0.12
CA MET A 193 -0.31 -20.45 0.58
C MET A 193 -1.44 -21.08 -0.22
N ASP A 194 -2.31 -20.27 -0.84
CA ASP A 194 -3.41 -20.76 -1.66
C ASP A 194 -2.89 -21.53 -2.88
N ARG A 195 -1.90 -20.98 -3.56
CA ARG A 195 -1.27 -21.62 -4.73
C ARG A 195 -0.58 -22.94 -4.37
N ASP A 196 0.13 -23.00 -3.23
CA ASP A 196 0.84 -24.19 -2.80
C ASP A 196 -0.13 -25.29 -2.37
N ASN A 197 -1.29 -24.95 -1.77
CA ASN A 197 -2.35 -25.90 -1.44
C ASN A 197 -3.08 -26.48 -2.68
N ILE A 198 -3.02 -25.82 -3.83
CA ILE A 198 -3.58 -26.34 -5.10
C ILE A 198 -2.58 -27.28 -5.79
N ALA A 199 -1.29 -27.18 -5.48
CA ALA A 199 -0.22 -27.97 -6.09
C ALA A 199 -0.02 -29.36 -5.42
N ASP A 200 -0.57 -29.57 -4.21
CA ASP A 200 -0.60 -30.84 -3.47
C ASP A 200 -1.88 -31.63 -3.79
#